data_f7c8bdb620e2f42eef436006736c1b8c
#
_entry.id   f7c8bdb620e2f42eef436006736c1b8c
#
_cell.length_a   1.000
_cell.length_b   1.000
_cell.length_c   1.000
_cell.angle_alpha   90.00
_cell.angle_beta   90.00
_cell.angle_gamma   90.00
#
_symmetry.space_group_name_H-M   'P 1'
#
loop_
_entity.id
_entity.type
_entity.pdbx_description
1 polymer ?
#
loop_
_entity_poly.entity_id
_entity_poly.type
_entity_poly.pdbx_seq_one_letter_code
_entity_poly.pdbx_strand_id
1 'polypeptide(L)'
;MVFDVEAVKMTDSGEQNKPEIEEIGNVASHTRQPEVISTMKPKGGVFDDEAVYKILKPSGQMEFQIEDNDVKPEASEQHGLFIKQGGLLFTMPIKDEDWKHAKEIYLMDNEVSVLPENPRCLNLSALFLPRNYKLRVIPPSFFDYMPTLQILNLSRTGIKSLPDSLFQLVSLERLFLNGCHRLMMLSPKVGDLEKLEVLDLEGAKIMNLPKEIKKLTNLICLEVSFYGYTGNGRRSMQSNAVVPCGVICSLSQLEELNIDVNPDDERWDTRVEDIVNEACNLKTLETFKFYFPRVELLRHIQWNSLSLSHFRFTVGHHVKRIMSRVPLDVEFELERWERCLKYINGVGVPRDIKNVLQHATAFFLDRHATVKKLSDFGTRNMKQIKCCVVGECNEVQMIIDTADAYGEDGISEIESESHDAERIVLGSLEYLYIYYMKSLRSIWEGPVPQNSLNLLKSLTLRTCPQLTTIFTQELLDNLCSLEELKVEDCPSIKSIVSCKIPAEHRTSYFLPNLKKISLHYMLGLVSISSGLHIAPKLEWLSFYNCPSLSNPLINEVSSHDLKKIKGERSWWEALEWSNGRPDYLDEIFVPIDIWDC
;
A
#
# COMPACT_ATOMS: atom_id res chain seq x y z
N MET A 1 30.55 -14.03 -15.65
CA MET A 1 30.87 -15.03 -14.63
C MET A 1 29.57 -15.69 -14.23
N VAL A 2 29.46 -16.94 -14.60
CA VAL A 2 28.29 -17.81 -14.35
C VAL A 2 28.55 -18.49 -13.01
N PHE A 3 27.60 -18.52 -12.11
CA PHE A 3 27.63 -19.39 -10.95
C PHE A 3 26.41 -20.29 -10.96
N ASP A 4 26.69 -21.57 -11.12
CA ASP A 4 25.79 -22.69 -10.90
C ASP A 4 25.54 -22.86 -9.40
N VAL A 5 24.29 -23.20 -9.03
CA VAL A 5 23.93 -23.59 -7.66
C VAL A 5 23.46 -25.05 -7.69
N GLU A 6 24.28 -25.89 -7.09
CA GLU A 6 23.99 -27.32 -6.84
C GLU A 6 22.99 -27.49 -5.69
N ALA A 7 22.14 -28.49 -5.87
CA ALA A 7 21.13 -28.93 -4.91
C ALA A 7 21.76 -29.81 -3.81
N VAL A 8 21.46 -29.51 -2.56
CA VAL A 8 21.74 -30.41 -1.42
C VAL A 8 20.43 -31.00 -0.89
N LYS A 9 20.36 -32.33 -0.96
CA LYS A 9 19.35 -33.18 -0.30
C LYS A 9 19.65 -33.24 1.19
N MET A 10 18.62 -33.09 2.04
CA MET A 10 18.66 -33.56 3.43
C MET A 10 17.53 -34.52 3.73
N THR A 11 17.94 -35.57 4.42
CA THR A 11 17.20 -36.74 4.84
C THR A 11 16.56 -36.56 6.21
N ASP A 12 15.44 -37.24 6.35
CA ASP A 12 14.52 -37.53 7.41
C ASP A 12 15.10 -38.11 8.73
N SER A 13 14.49 -37.75 9.87
CA SER A 13 14.24 -38.54 11.10
C SER A 13 13.80 -37.59 12.26
N GLY A 14 12.64 -37.65 12.91
CA GLY A 14 12.09 -38.69 13.71
C GLY A 14 11.60 -38.17 15.05
N GLU A 15 10.35 -38.42 15.41
CA GLU A 15 9.78 -38.68 16.77
C GLU A 15 9.37 -37.55 17.74
N GLN A 16 8.06 -37.41 17.88
CA GLN A 16 7.15 -37.54 19.06
C GLN A 16 7.29 -36.62 20.28
N ASN A 17 6.21 -35.88 20.60
CA ASN A 17 5.43 -36.02 21.86
C ASN A 17 4.21 -35.09 21.88
N LYS A 18 3.02 -35.69 22.22
CA LYS A 18 1.75 -35.02 22.56
C LYS A 18 1.68 -34.66 24.06
N PRO A 19 0.84 -33.71 24.45
CA PRO A 19 -0.09 -33.96 25.55
C PRO A 19 -1.58 -33.60 25.27
N GLU A 20 -2.42 -34.19 26.08
CA GLU A 20 -3.87 -34.35 26.11
C GLU A 20 -4.67 -33.04 26.27
N ILE A 21 -5.94 -33.11 25.78
CA ILE A 21 -6.95 -32.07 25.86
C ILE A 21 -8.17 -32.60 26.64
N GLU A 22 -8.65 -31.81 27.59
CA GLU A 22 -9.94 -32.00 28.26
C GLU A 22 -11.09 -31.31 27.52
N GLU A 23 -12.23 -32.01 27.45
CA GLU A 23 -13.50 -31.60 26.87
C GLU A 23 -14.29 -30.64 27.79
N ILE A 24 -14.97 -29.62 27.23
CA ILE A 24 -16.16 -29.02 27.83
C ILE A 24 -17.15 -28.53 26.74
N GLY A 25 -18.30 -29.22 26.65
CA GLY A 25 -19.65 -28.62 26.72
C GLY A 25 -20.29 -27.91 25.51
N ASN A 26 -21.23 -28.64 24.89
CA ASN A 26 -22.29 -28.20 23.96
C ASN A 26 -23.11 -26.98 24.43
N VAL A 27 -23.44 -26.04 23.50
CA VAL A 27 -24.71 -25.29 23.51
C VAL A 27 -25.19 -24.99 22.08
N ALA A 28 -26.47 -25.22 21.92
CA ALA A 28 -27.41 -25.22 20.82
C ALA A 28 -27.31 -24.23 19.66
N SER A 29 -27.63 -24.77 18.50
CA SER A 29 -27.92 -24.20 17.18
C SER A 29 -29.15 -23.29 17.14
N HIS A 30 -29.02 -22.11 16.51
CA HIS A 30 -30.13 -21.41 15.85
C HIS A 30 -29.76 -21.10 14.40
N THR A 31 -30.40 -21.83 13.53
CA THR A 31 -30.40 -21.66 12.07
C THR A 31 -31.07 -20.33 11.68
N ARG A 32 -30.32 -19.43 11.04
CA ARG A 32 -30.88 -18.34 10.21
C ARG A 32 -30.56 -18.63 8.76
N GLN A 33 -31.59 -18.56 7.92
CA GLN A 33 -31.50 -18.67 6.46
C GLN A 33 -30.60 -17.57 5.89
N PRO A 34 -29.82 -17.83 4.82
CA PRO A 34 -29.05 -16.80 4.14
C PRO A 34 -30.01 -15.91 3.33
N GLU A 35 -30.01 -14.63 3.67
CA GLU A 35 -30.62 -13.60 2.83
C GLU A 35 -29.84 -13.49 1.52
N VAL A 36 -30.60 -13.47 0.43
CA VAL A 36 -30.14 -13.24 -0.94
C VAL A 36 -29.35 -11.93 -0.98
N ILE A 37 -28.10 -11.99 -1.43
CA ILE A 37 -27.24 -10.82 -1.64
C ILE A 37 -27.78 -10.04 -2.83
N SER A 38 -28.72 -9.17 -2.56
CA SER A 38 -29.19 -8.12 -3.46
C SER A 38 -28.52 -6.82 -3.02
N THR A 39 -27.73 -6.24 -3.93
CA THR A 39 -27.18 -4.89 -3.88
C THR A 39 -26.19 -4.57 -2.75
N MET A 40 -24.95 -5.03 -2.85
CA MET A 40 -23.82 -4.27 -2.34
C MET A 40 -23.20 -3.49 -3.50
N LYS A 41 -23.41 -2.18 -3.55
CA LYS A 41 -22.55 -1.27 -4.32
C LYS A 41 -21.13 -1.43 -3.81
N PRO A 42 -20.12 -1.55 -4.68
CA PRO A 42 -18.73 -1.58 -4.26
C PRO A 42 -18.43 -0.26 -3.54
N LYS A 43 -18.14 -0.32 -2.25
CA LYS A 43 -17.48 0.79 -1.55
C LYS A 43 -16.04 0.78 -2.01
N GLY A 44 -15.62 1.84 -2.68
CA GLY A 44 -14.36 2.04 -3.36
C GLY A 44 -13.17 1.38 -2.69
N GLY A 45 -12.45 0.63 -3.45
CA GLY A 45 -11.22 -0.04 -3.04
C GLY A 45 -11.01 -1.29 -3.87
N VAL A 46 -9.82 -1.43 -4.39
CA VAL A 46 -9.28 -2.65 -4.99
C VAL A 46 -9.90 -3.86 -4.32
N PHE A 47 -10.63 -4.67 -5.08
CA PHE A 47 -11.02 -6.00 -4.63
C PHE A 47 -9.75 -6.83 -4.48
N ASP A 48 -9.13 -6.71 -3.32
CA ASP A 48 -8.07 -7.60 -2.90
C ASP A 48 -8.66 -9.02 -2.77
N ASP A 49 -7.84 -10.03 -3.02
CA ASP A 49 -8.26 -11.43 -2.83
C ASP A 49 -8.89 -11.67 -1.44
N GLU A 50 -8.51 -10.86 -0.43
CA GLU A 50 -9.19 -10.80 0.88
C GLU A 50 -10.65 -10.35 0.81
N ALA A 51 -11.06 -9.52 -0.14
CA ALA A 51 -12.45 -9.08 -0.26
C ALA A 51 -13.37 -10.21 -0.73
N VAL A 52 -12.87 -11.11 -1.56
CA VAL A 52 -13.62 -12.33 -1.97
C VAL A 52 -13.84 -13.24 -0.77
N TYR A 53 -12.87 -13.34 0.16
CA TYR A 53 -13.05 -14.08 1.42
C TYR A 53 -14.07 -13.41 2.37
N LYS A 54 -14.16 -12.08 2.38
CA LYS A 54 -15.16 -11.34 3.19
C LYS A 54 -16.59 -11.57 2.71
N ILE A 55 -16.79 -11.83 1.41
CA ILE A 55 -18.11 -12.13 0.83
C ILE A 55 -18.59 -13.53 1.24
N LEU A 56 -17.67 -14.43 1.57
CA LEU A 56 -17.96 -15.83 1.88
C LEU A 56 -18.29 -16.12 3.36
N LYS A 57 -18.16 -15.14 4.27
CA LYS A 57 -18.49 -15.32 5.70
C LYS A 57 -19.64 -14.42 6.15
N PRO A 58 -20.74 -14.99 6.67
CA PRO A 58 -21.89 -14.21 7.18
C PRO A 58 -21.62 -13.46 8.50
N SER A 59 -20.48 -13.67 9.15
CA SER A 59 -20.18 -13.12 10.48
C SER A 59 -18.83 -12.42 10.53
N GLY A 60 -18.65 -11.29 10.01
CA GLY A 60 -17.60 -10.28 10.19
C GLY A 60 -16.35 -10.51 11.07
N GLN A 61 -16.03 -11.72 11.47
CA GLN A 61 -14.84 -12.08 12.24
C GLN A 61 -13.99 -13.07 11.47
N MET A 62 -12.76 -12.66 11.13
CA MET A 62 -11.74 -13.55 10.55
C MET A 62 -10.78 -14.00 11.64
N GLU A 63 -10.82 -15.29 11.97
CA GLU A 63 -9.70 -16.03 12.52
C GLU A 63 -9.37 -17.16 11.56
N PHE A 64 -8.14 -17.15 11.03
CA PHE A 64 -7.59 -18.29 10.30
C PHE A 64 -6.90 -19.20 11.33
N GLN A 65 -7.54 -20.32 11.65
CA GLN A 65 -6.83 -21.48 12.18
C GLN A 65 -6.68 -22.47 11.03
N ILE A 66 -5.43 -22.73 10.64
CA ILE A 66 -5.07 -23.85 9.78
C ILE A 66 -5.08 -25.06 10.71
N GLU A 67 -6.17 -25.79 10.73
CA GLU A 67 -6.18 -27.14 11.27
C GLU A 67 -5.85 -28.13 10.15
N ASP A 68 -4.65 -28.70 10.22
CA ASP A 68 -4.32 -29.95 9.54
C ASP A 68 -5.19 -31.07 10.12
N ASN A 69 -6.31 -31.34 9.49
CA ASN A 69 -7.04 -32.56 9.73
C ASN A 69 -7.48 -33.17 8.39
N ASP A 70 -7.01 -34.39 8.15
CA ASP A 70 -7.46 -35.35 7.13
C ASP A 70 -8.98 -35.64 7.27
N VAL A 71 -9.82 -34.67 6.87
CA VAL A 71 -11.25 -34.90 6.71
C VAL A 71 -11.55 -34.94 5.22
N LYS A 72 -11.89 -36.11 4.68
CA LYS A 72 -12.50 -36.20 3.37
C LYS A 72 -13.70 -35.28 3.33
N PRO A 73 -13.77 -34.33 2.37
CA PRO A 73 -14.98 -33.52 2.21
C PRO A 73 -16.08 -34.42 1.66
N GLU A 74 -17.04 -34.79 2.49
CA GLU A 74 -18.35 -35.22 2.01
C GLU A 74 -18.96 -34.04 1.29
N ALA A 75 -19.25 -34.18 0.00
CA ALA A 75 -19.96 -33.23 -0.81
C ALA A 75 -21.31 -32.95 -0.15
N SER A 76 -21.46 -31.79 0.49
CA SER A 76 -22.76 -31.32 0.97
C SER A 76 -23.61 -30.92 -0.24
N GLU A 77 -24.55 -31.77 -0.62
CA GLU A 77 -25.53 -31.53 -1.71
C GLU A 77 -26.51 -30.38 -1.46
N GLN A 78 -26.31 -29.62 -0.40
CA GLN A 78 -27.24 -28.59 0.01
C GLN A 78 -26.82 -27.20 -0.49
N HIS A 79 -26.97 -26.81 -1.71
CA HIS A 79 -27.04 -25.42 -2.21
C HIS A 79 -26.27 -25.11 -3.49
N GLY A 80 -25.71 -26.09 -4.20
CA GLY A 80 -25.03 -25.83 -5.48
C GLY A 80 -23.72 -25.04 -5.36
N LEU A 81 -23.09 -25.07 -4.18
CA LEU A 81 -21.80 -24.43 -3.91
C LEU A 81 -20.68 -25.47 -4.01
N PHE A 82 -19.71 -25.23 -4.88
CA PHE A 82 -18.54 -26.09 -5.03
C PHE A 82 -17.27 -25.31 -4.70
N ILE A 83 -16.60 -25.67 -3.61
CA ILE A 83 -15.37 -25.02 -3.16
C ILE A 83 -14.23 -26.01 -3.14
N LYS A 84 -13.15 -25.71 -3.86
CA LYS A 84 -11.82 -26.33 -3.70
C LYS A 84 -10.79 -25.22 -3.51
N GLN A 85 -10.08 -25.26 -2.42
CA GLN A 85 -9.00 -24.32 -2.12
C GLN A 85 -7.66 -25.08 -2.00
N GLY A 86 -6.60 -24.44 -2.45
CA GLY A 86 -5.28 -24.94 -2.71
C GLY A 86 -4.66 -25.89 -1.70
N GLY A 87 -3.99 -26.84 -2.26
CA GLY A 87 -2.99 -27.72 -1.69
C GLY A 87 -2.20 -28.34 -2.82
N LEU A 88 -0.94 -28.59 -2.60
CA LEU A 88 0.12 -28.97 -3.56
C LEU A 88 -0.15 -30.18 -4.49
N LEU A 89 -1.36 -30.75 -4.52
CA LEU A 89 -1.63 -32.05 -5.19
C LEU A 89 -2.92 -32.14 -6.02
N PHE A 90 -3.65 -31.03 -6.28
CA PHE A 90 -4.88 -31.14 -7.08
C PHE A 90 -4.68 -30.81 -8.56
N THR A 91 -4.05 -31.71 -9.30
CA THR A 91 -4.07 -31.76 -10.78
C THR A 91 -5.27 -32.54 -11.34
N MET A 92 -6.20 -33.00 -10.50
CA MET A 92 -7.32 -33.83 -10.96
C MET A 92 -8.38 -32.96 -11.64
N PRO A 93 -8.82 -33.33 -12.85
CA PRO A 93 -9.94 -32.66 -13.51
C PRO A 93 -11.20 -32.78 -12.64
N ILE A 94 -11.94 -31.67 -12.54
CA ILE A 94 -13.25 -31.66 -11.90
C ILE A 94 -14.16 -32.60 -12.71
N LYS A 95 -14.94 -33.42 -12.02
CA LYS A 95 -15.84 -34.35 -12.69
C LYS A 95 -16.99 -33.59 -13.37
N ASP A 96 -17.48 -34.08 -14.51
CA ASP A 96 -18.59 -33.45 -15.26
C ASP A 96 -19.85 -33.24 -14.41
N GLU A 97 -20.11 -34.13 -13.46
CA GLU A 97 -21.26 -34.02 -12.55
C GLU A 97 -21.12 -32.83 -11.58
N ASP A 98 -19.91 -32.49 -11.13
CA ASP A 98 -19.67 -31.35 -10.23
C ASP A 98 -19.98 -30.03 -10.97
N TRP A 99 -19.67 -29.96 -12.27
CA TRP A 99 -20.00 -28.80 -13.11
C TRP A 99 -21.50 -28.64 -13.31
N LYS A 100 -22.22 -29.74 -13.54
CA LYS A 100 -23.62 -29.77 -13.99
C LYS A 100 -24.60 -29.18 -12.98
N HIS A 101 -24.34 -29.39 -11.68
CA HIS A 101 -25.26 -29.00 -10.60
C HIS A 101 -24.82 -27.73 -9.85
N ALA A 102 -23.62 -27.22 -10.12
CA ALA A 102 -23.11 -26.06 -9.42
C ALA A 102 -23.83 -24.77 -9.83
N LYS A 103 -24.12 -23.92 -8.84
CA LYS A 103 -24.51 -22.52 -9.01
C LYS A 103 -23.31 -21.60 -8.92
N GLU A 104 -22.35 -21.95 -8.09
CA GLU A 104 -21.12 -21.20 -7.87
C GLU A 104 -19.94 -22.17 -7.75
N ILE A 105 -18.81 -21.84 -8.40
CA ILE A 105 -17.58 -22.65 -8.39
C ILE A 105 -16.42 -21.78 -7.95
N TYR A 106 -15.71 -22.22 -6.91
CA TYR A 106 -14.54 -21.56 -6.36
C TYR A 106 -13.34 -22.52 -6.42
N LEU A 107 -12.39 -22.23 -7.30
CA LEU A 107 -11.18 -23.02 -7.55
C LEU A 107 -9.95 -22.12 -7.47
N MET A 108 -9.71 -21.58 -6.30
CA MET A 108 -8.62 -20.65 -6.08
C MET A 108 -7.34 -21.38 -5.72
N ASP A 109 -6.21 -20.95 -6.33
CA ASP A 109 -4.86 -21.43 -5.99
C ASP A 109 -4.67 -22.96 -6.09
N ASN A 110 -5.29 -23.58 -7.10
CA ASN A 110 -5.34 -25.04 -7.26
C ASN A 110 -4.39 -25.60 -8.34
N GLU A 111 -3.49 -24.78 -8.88
CA GLU A 111 -2.62 -25.17 -9.99
C GLU A 111 -3.36 -25.72 -11.23
N VAL A 112 -4.65 -25.37 -11.40
CA VAL A 112 -5.44 -25.77 -12.56
C VAL A 112 -4.70 -25.36 -13.84
N SER A 113 -4.44 -26.33 -14.72
CA SER A 113 -3.75 -26.10 -15.98
C SER A 113 -4.61 -26.36 -17.21
N VAL A 114 -5.67 -27.16 -17.04
CA VAL A 114 -6.58 -27.59 -18.11
C VAL A 114 -8.02 -27.48 -17.60
N LEU A 115 -8.89 -26.92 -18.41
CA LEU A 115 -10.34 -26.87 -18.20
C LEU A 115 -11.03 -27.85 -19.18
N PRO A 116 -12.24 -28.37 -18.84
CA PRO A 116 -13.03 -29.19 -19.75
C PRO A 116 -13.42 -28.37 -20.98
N GLU A 117 -13.70 -29.04 -22.11
CA GLU A 117 -13.98 -28.32 -23.37
C GLU A 117 -15.32 -27.57 -23.34
N ASN A 118 -16.40 -28.20 -22.88
CA ASN A 118 -17.74 -27.61 -22.85
C ASN A 118 -18.59 -28.11 -21.68
N PRO A 119 -18.26 -27.73 -20.44
CA PRO A 119 -19.00 -28.19 -19.26
C PRO A 119 -20.44 -27.66 -19.29
N ARG A 120 -21.39 -28.53 -18.96
CA ARG A 120 -22.83 -28.17 -18.96
C ARG A 120 -23.24 -27.58 -17.61
N CYS A 121 -23.17 -26.24 -17.47
CA CYS A 121 -23.41 -25.51 -16.22
C CYS A 121 -24.53 -24.49 -16.39
N LEU A 122 -25.75 -24.95 -16.72
CA LEU A 122 -26.86 -24.07 -17.09
C LEU A 122 -27.30 -23.12 -15.98
N ASN A 123 -27.00 -23.42 -14.71
CA ASN A 123 -27.40 -22.65 -13.54
C ASN A 123 -26.21 -21.91 -12.87
N LEU A 124 -25.03 -21.96 -13.47
CA LEU A 124 -23.83 -21.34 -12.88
C LEU A 124 -23.91 -19.82 -12.95
N SER A 125 -23.92 -19.15 -11.80
CA SER A 125 -23.94 -17.69 -11.68
C SER A 125 -22.56 -17.09 -11.41
N ALA A 126 -21.64 -17.86 -10.77
CA ALA A 126 -20.31 -17.37 -10.44
C ALA A 126 -19.22 -18.44 -10.63
N LEU A 127 -18.11 -18.04 -11.24
CA LEU A 127 -16.94 -18.87 -11.47
C LEU A 127 -15.66 -18.14 -11.05
N PHE A 128 -14.96 -18.68 -10.05
CA PHE A 128 -13.73 -18.13 -9.52
C PHE A 128 -12.56 -19.09 -9.74
N LEU A 129 -11.59 -18.67 -10.53
CA LEU A 129 -10.36 -19.40 -10.88
C LEU A 129 -9.08 -18.58 -10.56
N PRO A 130 -9.05 -17.67 -9.58
CA PRO A 130 -7.87 -16.83 -9.38
C PRO A 130 -6.64 -17.65 -8.95
N ARG A 131 -5.45 -17.09 -9.23
CA ARG A 131 -4.12 -17.65 -8.88
C ARG A 131 -3.79 -19.01 -9.51
N ASN A 132 -4.53 -19.46 -10.52
CA ASN A 132 -4.17 -20.64 -11.30
C ASN A 132 -3.14 -20.26 -12.38
N TYR A 133 -1.91 -20.01 -11.99
CA TYR A 133 -0.82 -19.52 -12.88
C TYR A 133 -0.48 -20.45 -14.03
N LYS A 134 -0.81 -21.75 -13.89
CA LYS A 134 -0.60 -22.79 -14.94
C LYS A 134 -1.71 -22.78 -15.98
N LEU A 135 -2.87 -22.17 -15.73
CA LEU A 135 -3.97 -22.04 -16.69
C LEU A 135 -3.59 -21.05 -17.78
N ARG A 136 -3.28 -21.56 -18.98
CA ARG A 136 -2.78 -20.78 -20.11
C ARG A 136 -3.78 -20.63 -21.24
N VAL A 137 -4.69 -21.55 -21.34
CA VAL A 137 -5.69 -21.65 -22.43
C VAL A 137 -7.03 -22.02 -21.82
N ILE A 138 -8.05 -21.28 -22.23
CA ILE A 138 -9.45 -21.63 -21.97
C ILE A 138 -9.99 -22.23 -23.27
N PRO A 139 -10.60 -23.43 -23.26
CA PRO A 139 -11.14 -24.05 -24.47
C PRO A 139 -12.15 -23.14 -25.19
N PRO A 140 -12.19 -23.14 -26.52
CA PRO A 140 -13.07 -22.26 -27.29
C PRO A 140 -14.55 -22.33 -26.92
N SER A 141 -15.05 -23.52 -26.59
CA SER A 141 -16.46 -23.79 -26.25
C SER A 141 -16.75 -23.86 -24.75
N PHE A 142 -15.79 -23.43 -23.92
CA PHE A 142 -15.89 -23.58 -22.45
C PHE A 142 -17.12 -22.92 -21.86
N PHE A 143 -17.50 -21.73 -22.37
CA PHE A 143 -18.62 -20.94 -21.86
C PHE A 143 -19.95 -21.19 -22.59
N ASP A 144 -20.03 -22.07 -23.59
CA ASP A 144 -21.24 -22.25 -24.42
C ASP A 144 -22.48 -22.64 -23.63
N TYR A 145 -22.31 -23.32 -22.49
CA TYR A 145 -23.41 -23.80 -21.63
C TYR A 145 -23.46 -23.11 -20.27
N MET A 146 -23.10 -21.82 -20.19
CA MET A 146 -23.13 -21.00 -18.97
C MET A 146 -23.96 -19.71 -19.13
N PRO A 147 -25.22 -19.78 -19.58
CA PRO A 147 -26.01 -18.58 -19.96
C PRO A 147 -26.35 -17.66 -18.79
N THR A 148 -26.28 -18.16 -17.55
CA THR A 148 -26.59 -17.43 -16.33
C THR A 148 -25.38 -16.87 -15.60
N LEU A 149 -24.17 -17.01 -16.17
CA LEU A 149 -22.94 -16.57 -15.53
C LEU A 149 -22.92 -15.04 -15.42
N GLN A 150 -22.84 -14.54 -14.18
CA GLN A 150 -22.81 -13.11 -13.84
C GLN A 150 -21.41 -12.68 -13.40
N ILE A 151 -20.67 -13.54 -12.71
CA ILE A 151 -19.35 -13.22 -12.16
C ILE A 151 -18.31 -14.21 -12.69
N LEU A 152 -17.27 -13.71 -13.33
CA LEU A 152 -16.13 -14.48 -13.78
C LEU A 152 -14.83 -13.89 -13.25
N ASN A 153 -14.11 -14.64 -12.42
CA ASN A 153 -12.80 -14.26 -11.91
C ASN A 153 -11.70 -15.19 -12.44
N LEU A 154 -10.84 -14.64 -13.28
CA LEU A 154 -9.65 -15.28 -13.87
C LEU A 154 -8.36 -14.60 -13.43
N SER A 155 -8.39 -13.85 -12.34
CA SER A 155 -7.26 -13.03 -11.85
C SER A 155 -6.01 -13.88 -11.65
N ARG A 156 -4.86 -13.31 -12.00
CA ARG A 156 -3.54 -13.94 -11.82
C ARG A 156 -3.41 -15.32 -12.46
N THR A 157 -4.12 -15.54 -13.58
CA THR A 157 -3.93 -16.73 -14.43
C THR A 157 -2.91 -16.48 -15.52
N GLY A 158 -2.45 -17.58 -16.16
CA GLY A 158 -1.48 -17.53 -17.25
C GLY A 158 -2.08 -17.34 -18.64
N ILE A 159 -3.36 -16.98 -18.77
CA ILE A 159 -4.08 -16.87 -20.06
C ILE A 159 -3.47 -15.79 -20.95
N LYS A 160 -3.50 -16.05 -22.27
CA LYS A 160 -3.02 -15.11 -23.30
C LYS A 160 -4.15 -14.43 -24.07
N SER A 161 -5.30 -15.07 -24.13
CA SER A 161 -6.48 -14.62 -24.85
C SER A 161 -7.73 -15.20 -24.22
N LEU A 162 -8.85 -14.56 -24.47
CA LEU A 162 -10.18 -15.00 -24.06
C LEU A 162 -10.85 -15.69 -25.26
N PRO A 163 -11.60 -16.80 -25.05
CA PRO A 163 -12.30 -17.46 -26.14
C PRO A 163 -13.55 -16.67 -26.57
N ASP A 164 -13.99 -16.88 -27.79
CA ASP A 164 -15.16 -16.20 -28.36
C ASP A 164 -16.47 -16.52 -27.62
N SER A 165 -16.60 -17.72 -27.03
CA SER A 165 -17.75 -18.12 -26.23
C SER A 165 -17.94 -17.25 -24.98
N LEU A 166 -16.87 -16.64 -24.43
CA LEU A 166 -16.97 -15.72 -23.31
C LEU A 166 -17.83 -14.50 -23.66
N PHE A 167 -17.68 -13.97 -24.87
CA PHE A 167 -18.40 -12.76 -25.28
C PHE A 167 -19.88 -13.01 -25.63
N GLN A 168 -20.34 -14.25 -25.52
CA GLN A 168 -21.76 -14.64 -25.63
C GLN A 168 -22.46 -14.68 -24.27
N LEU A 169 -21.75 -14.43 -23.18
CA LEU A 169 -22.28 -14.40 -21.82
C LEU A 169 -23.06 -13.09 -21.56
N VAL A 170 -24.25 -12.96 -22.13
CA VAL A 170 -25.08 -11.74 -22.05
C VAL A 170 -25.57 -11.39 -20.63
N SER A 171 -25.38 -12.29 -19.65
CA SER A 171 -25.69 -12.08 -18.25
C SER A 171 -24.46 -11.63 -17.43
N LEU A 172 -23.27 -11.56 -18.04
CA LEU A 172 -22.05 -11.24 -17.31
C LEU A 172 -22.05 -9.79 -16.85
N GLU A 173 -21.91 -9.61 -15.52
CA GLU A 173 -21.88 -8.32 -14.84
C GLU A 173 -20.48 -7.96 -14.36
N ARG A 174 -19.66 -8.96 -13.99
CA ARG A 174 -18.33 -8.72 -13.45
C ARG A 174 -17.28 -9.65 -14.06
N LEU A 175 -16.23 -9.05 -14.62
CA LEU A 175 -15.12 -9.73 -15.24
C LEU A 175 -13.79 -9.27 -14.62
N PHE A 176 -13.13 -10.16 -13.87
CA PHE A 176 -11.84 -9.92 -13.24
C PHE A 176 -10.74 -10.65 -14.00
N LEU A 177 -9.78 -9.88 -14.51
CA LEU A 177 -8.62 -10.33 -15.27
C LEU A 177 -7.31 -9.72 -14.72
N ASN A 178 -7.38 -9.14 -13.50
CA ASN A 178 -6.23 -8.48 -12.89
C ASN A 178 -5.06 -9.45 -12.68
N GLY A 179 -3.84 -8.94 -12.91
CA GLY A 179 -2.63 -9.74 -12.81
C GLY A 179 -2.46 -10.81 -13.91
N CYS A 180 -3.30 -10.84 -14.94
CA CYS A 180 -3.12 -11.72 -16.11
C CYS A 180 -1.98 -11.20 -17.00
N HIS A 181 -0.73 -11.33 -16.54
CA HIS A 181 0.46 -10.72 -17.18
C HIS A 181 0.75 -11.16 -18.62
N ARG A 182 0.05 -12.17 -19.13
CA ARG A 182 0.21 -12.68 -20.51
C ARG A 182 -0.91 -12.20 -21.44
N LEU A 183 -1.98 -11.61 -20.90
CA LEU A 183 -3.07 -11.04 -21.66
C LEU A 183 -2.64 -9.67 -22.19
N MET A 184 -2.44 -9.57 -23.50
CA MET A 184 -1.94 -8.35 -24.16
C MET A 184 -3.00 -7.64 -24.99
N MET A 185 -4.07 -8.32 -25.34
CA MET A 185 -5.13 -7.79 -26.21
C MET A 185 -6.49 -8.20 -25.68
N LEU A 186 -7.41 -7.24 -25.70
CA LEU A 186 -8.83 -7.47 -25.44
C LEU A 186 -9.58 -7.48 -26.78
N SER A 187 -10.41 -8.49 -27.00
CA SER A 187 -11.19 -8.60 -28.23
C SER A 187 -12.21 -7.46 -28.35
N PRO A 188 -12.44 -6.89 -29.54
CA PRO A 188 -13.55 -5.96 -29.78
C PRO A 188 -14.93 -6.51 -29.38
N LYS A 189 -15.09 -7.84 -29.39
CA LYS A 189 -16.33 -8.51 -28.93
C LYS A 189 -16.65 -8.26 -27.45
N VAL A 190 -15.70 -7.73 -26.66
CA VAL A 190 -16.01 -7.31 -25.28
C VAL A 190 -17.17 -6.33 -25.20
N GLY A 191 -17.36 -5.50 -26.24
CA GLY A 191 -18.49 -4.59 -26.33
C GLY A 191 -19.87 -5.26 -26.46
N ASP A 192 -19.91 -6.59 -26.61
CA ASP A 192 -21.18 -7.34 -26.68
C ASP A 192 -21.65 -7.77 -25.27
N LEU A 193 -20.82 -7.57 -24.23
CA LEU A 193 -21.16 -7.80 -22.81
C LEU A 193 -21.89 -6.59 -22.21
N GLU A 194 -23.05 -6.24 -22.74
CA GLU A 194 -23.74 -4.97 -22.46
C GLU A 194 -24.18 -4.79 -20.99
N LYS A 195 -24.26 -5.89 -20.21
CA LYS A 195 -24.60 -5.83 -18.77
C LYS A 195 -23.38 -5.66 -17.87
N LEU A 196 -22.17 -5.59 -18.44
CA LEU A 196 -20.95 -5.53 -17.65
C LEU A 196 -20.89 -4.24 -16.81
N GLU A 197 -20.76 -4.41 -15.49
CA GLU A 197 -20.63 -3.37 -14.48
C GLU A 197 -19.17 -3.18 -14.04
N VAL A 198 -18.40 -4.28 -13.99
CA VAL A 198 -17.01 -4.27 -13.55
C VAL A 198 -16.13 -4.93 -14.59
N LEU A 199 -15.09 -4.22 -15.04
CA LEU A 199 -14.02 -4.74 -15.87
C LEU A 199 -12.67 -4.40 -15.22
N ASP A 200 -12.04 -5.41 -14.62
CA ASP A 200 -10.74 -5.27 -13.96
C ASP A 200 -9.63 -5.94 -14.77
N LEU A 201 -8.75 -5.11 -15.32
CA LEU A 201 -7.56 -5.46 -16.10
C LEU A 201 -6.28 -4.92 -15.43
N GLU A 202 -6.34 -4.58 -14.11
CA GLU A 202 -5.18 -4.07 -13.41
C GLU A 202 -4.03 -5.09 -13.42
N GLY A 203 -2.81 -4.63 -13.71
CA GLY A 203 -1.64 -5.50 -13.81
C GLY A 203 -1.63 -6.46 -15.02
N ALA A 204 -2.68 -6.50 -15.85
CA ALA A 204 -2.59 -7.12 -17.17
C ALA A 204 -1.68 -6.28 -18.09
N LYS A 205 -1.11 -6.88 -19.13
CA LYS A 205 -0.21 -6.16 -20.04
C LYS A 205 -0.93 -5.73 -21.33
N ILE A 206 -2.08 -5.09 -21.16
CA ILE A 206 -2.90 -4.65 -22.30
C ILE A 206 -2.13 -3.59 -23.13
N MET A 207 -2.18 -3.72 -24.45
CA MET A 207 -1.53 -2.77 -25.35
C MET A 207 -2.40 -1.55 -25.64
N ASN A 208 -3.69 -1.74 -25.78
CA ASN A 208 -4.70 -0.70 -26.01
C ASN A 208 -6.10 -1.24 -25.73
N LEU A 209 -7.03 -0.35 -25.39
CA LEU A 209 -8.45 -0.69 -25.31
C LEU A 209 -9.08 -0.72 -26.72
N PRO A 210 -9.99 -1.66 -27.01
CA PRO A 210 -10.81 -1.61 -28.21
C PRO A 210 -11.87 -0.48 -28.10
N LYS A 211 -12.19 0.16 -29.22
CA LYS A 211 -13.21 1.23 -29.26
C LYS A 211 -14.62 0.75 -28.87
N GLU A 212 -14.86 -0.54 -28.93
CA GLU A 212 -16.14 -1.19 -28.58
C GLU A 212 -16.45 -1.13 -27.10
N ILE A 213 -15.48 -0.84 -26.22
CA ILE A 213 -15.69 -0.56 -24.80
C ILE A 213 -16.76 0.52 -24.57
N LYS A 214 -16.87 1.49 -25.49
CA LYS A 214 -17.92 2.54 -25.44
C LYS A 214 -19.36 2.02 -25.40
N LYS A 215 -19.60 0.75 -25.77
CA LYS A 215 -20.90 0.11 -25.70
C LYS A 215 -21.28 -0.33 -24.30
N LEU A 216 -20.31 -0.46 -23.39
CA LEU A 216 -20.50 -0.91 -22.02
C LEU A 216 -21.03 0.22 -21.12
N THR A 217 -22.21 0.75 -21.46
CA THR A 217 -22.80 1.94 -20.81
C THR A 217 -23.22 1.70 -19.36
N ASN A 218 -23.31 0.44 -18.92
CA ASN A 218 -23.59 0.04 -17.53
C ASN A 218 -22.33 -0.08 -16.67
N LEU A 219 -21.13 0.17 -17.26
CA LEU A 219 -19.86 0.00 -16.53
C LEU A 219 -19.74 1.02 -15.41
N ILE A 220 -19.55 0.51 -14.19
CA ILE A 220 -19.39 1.27 -12.95
C ILE A 220 -17.91 1.36 -12.59
N CYS A 221 -17.15 0.28 -12.83
CA CYS A 221 -15.74 0.20 -12.51
C CYS A 221 -14.91 -0.25 -13.73
N LEU A 222 -13.90 0.55 -14.09
CA LEU A 222 -12.90 0.22 -15.10
C LEU A 222 -11.50 0.38 -14.52
N GLU A 223 -10.79 -0.74 -14.37
CA GLU A 223 -9.38 -0.77 -13.99
C GLU A 223 -8.55 -1.33 -15.14
N VAL A 224 -7.48 -0.66 -15.54
CA VAL A 224 -6.65 -1.11 -16.67
C VAL A 224 -5.19 -0.69 -16.51
N SER A 225 -4.28 -1.61 -16.89
CA SER A 225 -2.84 -1.36 -16.93
C SER A 225 -2.29 -1.54 -18.35
N PHE A 226 -1.62 -0.50 -18.87
CA PHE A 226 -1.04 -0.47 -20.20
C PHE A 226 0.48 -0.69 -20.16
N TYR A 227 0.90 -1.95 -20.01
CA TYR A 227 2.32 -2.36 -19.96
C TYR A 227 2.73 -3.30 -21.11
N GLY A 228 1.87 -3.48 -22.10
CA GLY A 228 2.14 -4.36 -23.24
C GLY A 228 3.19 -3.82 -24.21
N TYR A 229 3.47 -2.52 -24.19
CA TYR A 229 4.46 -1.89 -25.05
C TYR A 229 5.87 -1.99 -24.43
N THR A 230 6.76 -2.72 -25.09
CA THR A 230 8.19 -2.72 -24.78
C THR A 230 8.93 -2.01 -25.90
N GLY A 231 9.52 -0.85 -25.62
CA GLY A 231 10.19 0.05 -26.56
C GLY A 231 11.44 -0.50 -27.27
N ASN A 232 11.55 -1.83 -27.47
CA ASN A 232 12.64 -2.45 -28.21
C ASN A 232 12.44 -2.32 -29.73
N GLY A 233 12.70 -1.12 -30.27
CA GLY A 233 13.23 -0.89 -31.61
C GLY A 233 12.45 -1.37 -32.83
N ARG A 234 11.33 -2.04 -32.71
CA ARG A 234 10.44 -2.34 -33.84
C ARG A 234 9.26 -1.38 -33.79
N ARG A 235 9.40 -0.27 -34.50
CA ARG A 235 8.29 0.60 -34.89
C ARG A 235 7.25 -0.25 -35.62
N SER A 236 6.32 -0.85 -34.87
CA SER A 236 5.08 -1.32 -35.48
C SER A 236 4.33 -0.08 -35.91
N MET A 237 4.15 0.06 -37.19
CA MET A 237 3.50 1.18 -37.86
C MET A 237 1.98 1.24 -37.64
N GLN A 238 1.47 0.92 -36.45
CA GLN A 238 0.07 1.14 -36.08
C GLN A 238 0.06 2.02 -34.83
N SER A 239 -0.09 3.32 -35.05
CA SER A 239 -0.28 4.33 -34.04
C SER A 239 -1.71 4.27 -33.49
N ASN A 240 -2.12 3.13 -32.95
CA ASN A 240 -3.39 3.06 -32.23
C ASN A 240 -3.20 3.74 -30.88
N ALA A 241 -4.06 4.71 -30.57
CA ALA A 241 -4.12 5.32 -29.25
C ALA A 241 -4.31 4.24 -28.18
N VAL A 242 -3.68 4.43 -27.03
CA VAL A 242 -3.79 3.51 -25.87
C VAL A 242 -5.25 3.39 -25.41
N VAL A 243 -5.93 4.53 -25.30
CA VAL A 243 -7.39 4.64 -25.10
C VAL A 243 -7.96 5.41 -26.30
N PRO A 244 -8.88 4.83 -27.08
CA PRO A 244 -9.53 5.53 -28.18
C PRO A 244 -10.37 6.70 -27.70
N CYS A 245 -10.45 7.76 -28.52
CA CYS A 245 -11.25 8.95 -28.22
C CYS A 245 -12.72 8.61 -28.01
N GLY A 246 -13.34 9.26 -27.02
CA GLY A 246 -14.76 9.10 -26.74
C GLY A 246 -15.13 7.80 -26.02
N VAL A 247 -14.13 7.00 -25.59
CA VAL A 247 -14.38 5.78 -24.82
C VAL A 247 -14.80 6.15 -23.38
N ILE A 248 -13.99 6.95 -22.71
CA ILE A 248 -14.24 7.26 -21.28
C ILE A 248 -15.54 8.08 -21.11
N CYS A 249 -15.76 9.10 -21.91
CA CYS A 249 -16.98 9.93 -21.81
C CYS A 249 -18.27 9.17 -22.17
N SER A 250 -18.19 8.03 -22.89
CA SER A 250 -19.33 7.16 -23.18
C SER A 250 -19.79 6.33 -21.97
N LEU A 251 -18.92 6.15 -20.95
CA LEU A 251 -19.18 5.34 -19.77
C LEU A 251 -19.83 6.20 -18.68
N SER A 252 -21.06 6.65 -18.93
CA SER A 252 -21.75 7.66 -18.10
C SER A 252 -22.11 7.22 -16.67
N GLN A 253 -22.06 5.91 -16.38
CA GLN A 253 -22.30 5.33 -15.06
C GLN A 253 -21.02 5.06 -14.27
N LEU A 254 -19.84 5.43 -14.82
CA LEU A 254 -18.55 5.09 -14.23
C LEU A 254 -18.35 5.84 -12.90
N GLU A 255 -18.20 5.08 -11.82
CA GLU A 255 -17.89 5.55 -10.47
C GLU A 255 -16.41 5.40 -10.15
N GLU A 256 -15.76 4.37 -10.71
CA GLU A 256 -14.34 4.06 -10.48
C GLU A 256 -13.58 3.97 -11.79
N LEU A 257 -12.51 4.76 -11.91
CA LEU A 257 -11.58 4.73 -13.05
C LEU A 257 -10.14 4.61 -12.55
N ASN A 258 -9.48 3.50 -12.89
CA ASN A 258 -8.07 3.29 -12.64
C ASN A 258 -7.35 3.08 -13.98
N ILE A 259 -6.43 3.97 -14.32
CA ILE A 259 -5.56 3.84 -15.49
C ILE A 259 -4.10 3.92 -15.06
N ASP A 260 -3.43 2.78 -15.06
CA ASP A 260 -1.99 2.65 -14.83
C ASP A 260 -1.25 2.42 -16.16
N VAL A 261 -0.19 3.18 -16.41
CA VAL A 261 0.48 3.22 -17.71
C VAL A 261 1.98 3.06 -17.54
N ASN A 262 2.62 2.39 -18.50
CA ASN A 262 4.07 2.43 -18.60
C ASN A 262 4.52 3.88 -18.90
N PRO A 263 5.28 4.53 -18.01
CA PRO A 263 5.73 5.92 -18.20
C PRO A 263 6.54 6.14 -19.49
N ASP A 264 7.13 5.08 -20.04
CA ASP A 264 7.92 5.12 -21.28
C ASP A 264 7.06 4.96 -22.55
N ASP A 265 5.72 4.89 -22.43
CA ASP A 265 4.82 4.76 -23.59
C ASP A 265 4.47 6.15 -24.17
N GLU A 266 5.20 6.56 -25.20
CA GLU A 266 4.99 7.85 -25.89
C GLU A 266 3.56 8.03 -26.43
N ARG A 267 2.81 6.94 -26.68
CA ARG A 267 1.41 7.01 -27.15
C ARG A 267 0.48 7.60 -26.08
N TRP A 268 0.83 7.41 -24.80
CA TRP A 268 0.09 7.99 -23.68
C TRP A 268 0.15 9.52 -23.70
N ASP A 269 1.36 10.08 -23.86
CA ASP A 269 1.58 11.53 -23.85
C ASP A 269 0.77 12.28 -24.90
N THR A 270 0.48 11.64 -26.03
CA THR A 270 -0.27 12.27 -27.14
C THR A 270 -1.77 12.39 -26.87
N ARG A 271 -2.33 11.58 -25.94
CA ARG A 271 -3.78 11.49 -25.72
C ARG A 271 -4.23 11.72 -24.28
N VAL A 272 -3.30 11.79 -23.35
CA VAL A 272 -3.60 11.89 -21.91
C VAL A 272 -4.47 13.09 -21.58
N GLU A 273 -4.28 14.23 -22.22
CA GLU A 273 -5.07 15.44 -22.00
C GLU A 273 -6.56 15.25 -22.35
N ASP A 274 -6.84 14.59 -23.48
CA ASP A 274 -8.21 14.27 -23.88
C ASP A 274 -8.85 13.29 -22.88
N ILE A 275 -8.10 12.27 -22.45
CA ILE A 275 -8.59 11.26 -21.50
C ILE A 275 -8.92 11.91 -20.15
N VAL A 276 -8.05 12.80 -19.63
CA VAL A 276 -8.31 13.55 -18.40
C VAL A 276 -9.57 14.40 -18.54
N ASN A 277 -9.72 15.11 -19.67
CA ASN A 277 -10.92 15.92 -19.94
C ASN A 277 -12.19 15.06 -20.01
N GLU A 278 -12.14 13.90 -20.67
CA GLU A 278 -13.26 12.96 -20.74
C GLU A 278 -13.63 12.47 -19.32
N ALA A 279 -12.64 12.07 -18.49
CA ALA A 279 -12.85 11.59 -17.13
C ALA A 279 -13.42 12.69 -16.21
N CYS A 280 -12.88 13.90 -16.30
CA CYS A 280 -13.34 15.03 -15.47
C CYS A 280 -14.78 15.49 -15.77
N ASN A 281 -15.34 15.09 -16.91
CA ASN A 281 -16.74 15.36 -17.26
C ASN A 281 -17.72 14.29 -16.74
N LEU A 282 -17.24 13.18 -16.18
CA LEU A 282 -18.08 12.15 -15.57
C LEU A 282 -18.58 12.62 -14.18
N LYS A 283 -19.87 12.83 -14.05
CA LYS A 283 -20.48 13.34 -12.80
C LYS A 283 -20.57 12.29 -11.69
N THR A 284 -20.50 11.02 -12.08
CA THR A 284 -20.59 9.86 -11.18
C THR A 284 -19.26 9.42 -10.61
N LEU A 285 -18.13 9.96 -11.14
CA LEU A 285 -16.80 9.53 -10.78
C LEU A 285 -16.45 9.89 -9.32
N GLU A 286 -16.30 8.88 -8.48
CA GLU A 286 -15.93 8.98 -7.06
C GLU A 286 -14.51 8.56 -6.78
N THR A 287 -14.00 7.57 -7.53
CA THR A 287 -12.63 7.03 -7.41
C THR A 287 -11.86 7.25 -8.71
N PHE A 288 -10.74 7.97 -8.59
CA PHE A 288 -9.89 8.26 -9.76
C PHE A 288 -8.42 7.97 -9.46
N LYS A 289 -7.89 6.88 -10.05
CA LYS A 289 -6.48 6.52 -9.98
C LYS A 289 -5.86 6.74 -11.36
N PHE A 290 -4.81 7.59 -11.44
CA PHE A 290 -4.34 8.06 -12.74
C PHE A 290 -2.87 8.45 -12.75
N TYR A 291 -2.20 8.20 -13.89
CA TYR A 291 -0.84 8.65 -14.17
C TYR A 291 -0.83 9.91 -15.04
N PHE A 292 -0.24 10.96 -14.50
CA PHE A 292 -0.04 12.26 -15.14
C PHE A 292 1.45 12.43 -15.50
N PRO A 293 1.87 12.32 -16.78
CA PRO A 293 3.26 12.50 -17.16
C PRO A 293 3.76 13.93 -16.94
N ARG A 294 2.85 14.91 -16.91
CA ARG A 294 3.14 16.35 -16.75
C ARG A 294 2.21 16.99 -15.73
N VAL A 295 2.75 17.92 -14.94
CA VAL A 295 2.02 18.61 -13.86
C VAL A 295 0.86 19.44 -14.39
N GLU A 296 1.02 20.07 -15.56
CA GLU A 296 0.03 20.97 -16.17
C GLU A 296 -1.32 20.31 -16.44
N LEU A 297 -1.32 18.99 -16.56
CA LEU A 297 -2.56 18.21 -16.77
C LEU A 297 -3.48 18.24 -15.55
N LEU A 298 -2.94 18.47 -14.34
CA LEU A 298 -3.73 18.55 -13.11
C LEU A 298 -4.71 19.74 -13.10
N ARG A 299 -4.47 20.78 -13.90
CA ARG A 299 -5.38 21.94 -14.02
C ARG A 299 -6.77 21.58 -14.54
N HIS A 300 -6.89 20.45 -15.26
CA HIS A 300 -8.17 19.96 -15.80
C HIS A 300 -9.06 19.37 -14.71
N ILE A 301 -8.50 19.05 -13.53
CA ILE A 301 -9.25 18.52 -12.40
C ILE A 301 -10.08 19.64 -11.78
N GLN A 302 -11.38 19.56 -11.97
CA GLN A 302 -12.34 20.55 -11.44
C GLN A 302 -12.87 20.08 -10.08
N TRP A 303 -12.15 20.40 -9.00
CA TRP A 303 -12.47 19.99 -7.63
C TRP A 303 -13.90 20.34 -7.17
N ASN A 304 -14.48 21.40 -7.72
CA ASN A 304 -15.83 21.84 -7.36
C ASN A 304 -16.94 21.02 -8.03
N SER A 305 -16.65 20.32 -9.12
CA SER A 305 -17.61 19.54 -9.90
C SER A 305 -17.45 18.04 -9.74
N LEU A 306 -16.28 17.58 -9.31
CA LEU A 306 -15.96 16.18 -9.06
C LEU A 306 -16.07 15.88 -7.56
N SER A 307 -16.92 14.92 -7.20
CA SER A 307 -17.05 14.44 -5.82
C SER A 307 -16.04 13.32 -5.54
N LEU A 308 -14.74 13.54 -5.82
CA LEU A 308 -13.72 12.54 -5.60
C LEU A 308 -13.55 12.26 -4.10
N SER A 309 -14.13 11.15 -3.65
CA SER A 309 -13.91 10.60 -2.32
C SER A 309 -12.53 9.94 -2.22
N HIS A 310 -12.09 9.32 -3.32
CA HIS A 310 -10.83 8.60 -3.42
C HIS A 310 -10.06 9.05 -4.67
N PHE A 311 -8.78 9.33 -4.50
CA PHE A 311 -7.91 9.50 -5.66
C PHE A 311 -6.50 9.01 -5.39
N ARG A 312 -5.84 8.54 -6.44
CA ARG A 312 -4.43 8.18 -6.42
C ARG A 312 -3.75 8.71 -7.67
N PHE A 313 -3.09 9.85 -7.53
CA PHE A 313 -2.43 10.53 -8.63
C PHE A 313 -0.93 10.30 -8.56
N THR A 314 -0.37 9.75 -9.63
CA THR A 314 1.08 9.68 -9.85
C THR A 314 1.44 10.72 -10.89
N VAL A 315 2.27 11.70 -10.51
CA VAL A 315 2.63 12.86 -11.34
C VAL A 315 4.12 12.87 -11.59
N GLY A 316 4.50 13.04 -12.85
CA GLY A 316 5.90 13.15 -13.28
C GLY A 316 6.43 11.86 -13.89
N HIS A 317 7.39 12.00 -14.79
CA HIS A 317 7.99 10.88 -15.50
C HIS A 317 8.85 10.04 -14.53
N HIS A 318 8.63 8.74 -14.51
CA HIS A 318 9.41 7.81 -13.71
C HIS A 318 9.72 6.55 -14.52
N VAL A 319 10.87 5.94 -14.27
CA VAL A 319 11.23 4.67 -14.89
C VAL A 319 10.78 3.55 -13.96
N LYS A 320 9.76 2.81 -14.34
CA LYS A 320 9.19 1.72 -13.51
C LYS A 320 10.19 0.61 -13.17
N ARG A 321 11.30 0.50 -13.92
CA ARG A 321 12.35 -0.50 -13.69
C ARG A 321 13.36 -0.11 -12.62
N ILE A 322 13.41 1.14 -12.23
CA ILE A 322 14.21 1.56 -11.08
C ILE A 322 13.31 1.31 -9.89
N MET A 323 13.57 0.21 -9.18
CA MET A 323 12.98 -0.05 -7.89
C MET A 323 13.10 1.24 -7.06
N SER A 324 11.98 1.79 -6.63
CA SER A 324 11.99 2.79 -5.58
C SER A 324 12.78 2.16 -4.42
N ARG A 325 13.77 2.87 -3.88
CA ARG A 325 14.48 2.40 -2.69
C ARG A 325 13.62 2.49 -1.43
N VAL A 326 12.43 3.04 -1.58
CA VAL A 326 11.43 3.06 -0.52
C VAL A 326 11.01 1.62 -0.26
N PRO A 327 11.04 1.14 0.96
CA PRO A 327 10.62 -0.20 1.32
C PRO A 327 9.19 -0.48 0.87
N LEU A 328 8.93 -1.71 0.44
CA LEU A 328 7.61 -2.12 -0.09
C LEU A 328 6.49 -1.96 0.95
N ASP A 329 6.79 -2.19 2.23
CA ASP A 329 5.84 -2.00 3.33
C ASP A 329 5.34 -0.55 3.42
N VAL A 330 6.21 0.43 3.14
CA VAL A 330 5.84 1.86 3.10
C VAL A 330 5.03 2.18 1.85
N GLU A 331 5.33 1.54 0.73
CA GLU A 331 4.52 1.67 -0.49
C GLU A 331 3.10 1.13 -0.26
N PHE A 332 2.97 -0.02 0.42
CA PHE A 332 1.68 -0.57 0.84
C PHE A 332 0.97 0.30 1.87
N GLU A 333 1.69 0.94 2.80
CA GLU A 333 1.08 1.91 3.71
C GLU A 333 0.40 3.07 2.97
N LEU A 334 1.00 3.55 1.87
CA LEU A 334 0.39 4.59 1.03
C LEU A 334 -0.93 4.12 0.38
N GLU A 335 -1.11 2.80 0.18
CA GLU A 335 -2.33 2.24 -0.39
C GLU A 335 -3.53 2.30 0.55
N ARG A 336 -3.30 2.44 1.83
CA ARG A 336 -4.36 2.59 2.85
C ARG A 336 -5.04 3.96 2.84
N TRP A 337 -4.42 4.96 2.18
CA TRP A 337 -4.91 6.32 2.18
C TRP A 337 -5.79 6.60 0.97
N GLU A 338 -6.99 7.11 1.23
CA GLU A 338 -8.01 7.34 0.22
C GLU A 338 -7.59 8.37 -0.84
N ARG A 339 -6.83 9.40 -0.44
CA ARG A 339 -6.45 10.53 -1.31
C ARG A 339 -4.95 10.72 -1.30
N CYS A 340 -4.27 10.06 -2.24
CA CYS A 340 -2.82 10.02 -2.33
C CYS A 340 -2.30 10.76 -3.57
N LEU A 341 -1.34 11.66 -3.35
CA LEU A 341 -0.54 12.30 -4.40
C LEU A 341 0.89 11.76 -4.34
N LYS A 342 1.37 11.14 -5.44
CA LYS A 342 2.77 10.81 -5.67
C LYS A 342 3.34 11.81 -6.67
N TYR A 343 4.34 12.62 -6.27
CA TYR A 343 5.04 13.56 -7.15
C TYR A 343 6.49 13.12 -7.31
N ILE A 344 6.83 12.65 -8.52
CA ILE A 344 8.06 11.94 -8.81
C ILE A 344 8.89 12.73 -9.82
N ASN A 345 10.22 12.81 -9.60
CA ASN A 345 11.17 13.56 -10.45
C ASN A 345 10.72 15.00 -10.73
N GLY A 346 10.04 15.62 -9.75
CA GLY A 346 9.49 16.95 -9.89
C GLY A 346 10.55 18.05 -9.90
N VAL A 347 10.17 19.20 -10.47
CA VAL A 347 10.97 20.44 -10.49
C VAL A 347 10.10 21.59 -10.02
N GLY A 348 10.63 22.39 -9.09
CA GLY A 348 9.89 23.52 -8.53
C GLY A 348 8.67 23.13 -7.69
N VAL A 349 7.85 24.12 -7.38
CA VAL A 349 6.63 23.93 -6.57
C VAL A 349 5.43 24.49 -7.33
N PRO A 350 4.94 23.75 -8.35
CA PRO A 350 3.83 24.19 -9.20
C PRO A 350 2.54 24.41 -8.41
N ARG A 351 1.76 25.42 -8.84
CA ARG A 351 0.46 25.72 -8.23
C ARG A 351 -0.50 24.52 -8.30
N ASP A 352 -0.45 23.78 -9.40
CA ASP A 352 -1.35 22.64 -9.61
C ASP A 352 -1.08 21.52 -8.60
N ILE A 353 0.19 21.27 -8.23
CA ILE A 353 0.55 20.36 -7.13
C ILE A 353 -0.02 20.87 -5.79
N LYS A 354 0.13 22.19 -5.50
CA LYS A 354 -0.42 22.78 -4.28
C LYS A 354 -1.94 22.62 -4.19
N ASN A 355 -2.64 22.75 -5.32
CA ASN A 355 -4.09 22.57 -5.38
C ASN A 355 -4.48 21.13 -5.04
N VAL A 356 -3.78 20.12 -5.57
CA VAL A 356 -4.05 18.71 -5.24
C VAL A 356 -3.76 18.42 -3.77
N LEU A 357 -2.67 18.99 -3.21
CA LEU A 357 -2.28 18.79 -1.81
C LEU A 357 -3.36 19.25 -0.82
N GLN A 358 -4.15 20.28 -1.15
CA GLN A 358 -5.27 20.74 -0.31
C GLN A 358 -6.33 19.66 -0.08
N HIS A 359 -6.42 18.70 -0.98
CA HIS A 359 -7.39 17.60 -0.95
C HIS A 359 -6.77 16.26 -0.55
N ALA A 360 -5.43 16.17 -0.53
CA ALA A 360 -4.72 14.90 -0.26
C ALA A 360 -4.64 14.58 1.23
N THR A 361 -4.72 13.29 1.56
CA THR A 361 -4.45 12.74 2.90
C THR A 361 -3.09 12.05 2.97
N ALA A 362 -2.51 11.68 1.82
CA ALA A 362 -1.15 11.16 1.73
C ALA A 362 -0.37 11.87 0.63
N PHE A 363 0.91 12.14 0.92
CA PHE A 363 1.83 12.76 -0.01
C PHE A 363 3.13 11.98 -0.11
N PHE A 364 3.48 11.57 -1.31
CA PHE A 364 4.77 10.95 -1.60
C PHE A 364 5.56 11.85 -2.54
N LEU A 365 6.66 12.40 -2.04
CA LEU A 365 7.63 13.20 -2.79
C LEU A 365 8.87 12.34 -3.06
N ASP A 366 9.14 12.00 -4.32
CA ASP A 366 10.24 11.12 -4.69
C ASP A 366 11.16 11.80 -5.73
N ARG A 367 12.48 11.77 -5.47
CA ARG A 367 13.52 12.28 -6.39
C ARG A 367 13.26 13.67 -6.91
N HIS A 368 12.72 14.55 -6.08
CA HIS A 368 12.49 15.93 -6.45
C HIS A 368 13.82 16.69 -6.63
N ALA A 369 13.98 17.40 -7.76
CA ALA A 369 15.27 17.89 -8.20
C ALA A 369 15.70 19.23 -7.59
N THR A 370 14.77 20.07 -7.10
CA THR A 370 15.08 21.49 -6.79
C THR A 370 14.57 21.97 -5.45
N VAL A 371 13.59 21.31 -4.82
CA VAL A 371 13.04 21.77 -3.54
C VAL A 371 14.05 21.61 -2.41
N LYS A 372 14.20 22.66 -1.57
CA LYS A 372 15.13 22.66 -0.44
C LYS A 372 14.47 22.31 0.89
N LYS A 373 13.17 22.52 1.00
CA LYS A 373 12.36 22.26 2.19
C LYS A 373 10.96 21.81 1.78
N LEU A 374 10.39 20.84 2.49
CA LEU A 374 9.05 20.33 2.21
C LEU A 374 8.00 21.44 2.41
N SER A 375 8.24 22.35 3.37
CA SER A 375 7.38 23.50 3.64
C SER A 375 7.24 24.46 2.45
N ASP A 376 8.08 24.40 1.39
CA ASP A 376 7.93 25.18 0.16
C ASP A 376 6.61 24.87 -0.58
N PHE A 377 6.06 23.66 -0.41
CA PHE A 377 4.74 23.31 -0.93
C PHE A 377 3.59 24.08 -0.24
N GLY A 378 3.89 24.77 0.86
CA GLY A 378 2.96 25.55 1.67
C GLY A 378 2.29 24.71 2.75
N THR A 379 2.58 25.02 4.00
CA THR A 379 2.04 24.29 5.16
C THR A 379 0.51 24.29 5.21
N ARG A 380 -0.13 25.38 4.74
CA ARG A 380 -1.59 25.48 4.62
C ARG A 380 -2.18 24.47 3.62
N ASN A 381 -1.45 24.14 2.54
CA ASN A 381 -1.90 23.17 1.53
C ASN A 381 -1.82 21.73 2.04
N MET A 382 -1.00 21.50 3.07
CA MET A 382 -0.76 20.17 3.65
C MET A 382 -1.55 19.91 4.96
N LYS A 383 -2.56 20.72 5.28
CA LYS A 383 -3.33 20.60 6.53
C LYS A 383 -4.01 19.24 6.72
N GLN A 384 -4.41 18.58 5.63
CA GLN A 384 -5.11 17.28 5.67
C GLN A 384 -4.18 16.07 5.56
N ILE A 385 -2.88 16.29 5.35
CA ILE A 385 -1.91 15.21 5.17
C ILE A 385 -1.75 14.45 6.47
N LYS A 386 -2.02 13.15 6.42
CA LYS A 386 -1.87 12.18 7.50
C LYS A 386 -0.63 11.30 7.34
N CYS A 387 -0.24 11.03 6.10
CA CYS A 387 0.94 10.26 5.76
C CYS A 387 1.81 11.04 4.78
N CYS A 388 3.08 11.21 5.11
CA CYS A 388 4.06 11.86 4.24
C CYS A 388 5.28 10.97 4.06
N VAL A 389 5.65 10.72 2.81
CA VAL A 389 6.85 9.99 2.42
C VAL A 389 7.73 10.90 1.58
N VAL A 390 9.00 11.05 1.96
CA VAL A 390 9.99 11.84 1.23
C VAL A 390 11.20 10.97 0.92
N GLY A 391 11.45 10.71 -0.35
CA GLY A 391 12.51 9.81 -0.80
C GLY A 391 13.45 10.42 -1.83
N GLU A 392 14.75 10.15 -1.71
CA GLU A 392 15.81 10.52 -2.67
C GLU A 392 15.83 12.01 -3.12
N CYS A 393 15.21 12.93 -2.35
CA CYS A 393 15.19 14.37 -2.65
C CYS A 393 16.49 15.01 -2.17
N ASN A 394 17.54 14.91 -2.97
CA ASN A 394 18.91 15.24 -2.58
C ASN A 394 19.17 16.71 -2.29
N GLU A 395 18.31 17.63 -2.76
CA GLU A 395 18.43 19.07 -2.51
C GLU A 395 17.73 19.52 -1.22
N VAL A 396 16.89 18.65 -0.63
CA VAL A 396 16.17 18.95 0.61
C VAL A 396 17.14 18.97 1.78
N GLN A 397 17.22 20.10 2.46
CA GLN A 397 18.11 20.35 3.60
C GLN A 397 17.38 20.25 4.93
N MET A 398 16.09 20.58 4.96
CA MET A 398 15.21 20.49 6.11
C MET A 398 13.78 20.11 5.68
N ILE A 399 13.03 19.49 6.57
CA ILE A 399 11.64 19.15 6.24
C ILE A 399 10.74 20.38 6.42
N ILE A 400 10.77 20.99 7.58
CA ILE A 400 9.97 22.18 7.91
C ILE A 400 10.88 23.34 8.27
N ASP A 401 10.61 24.48 7.67
CA ASP A 401 11.19 25.77 8.04
C ASP A 401 10.06 26.78 8.30
N THR A 402 10.03 27.28 9.50
CA THR A 402 9.09 28.32 9.95
C THR A 402 9.76 29.66 10.15
N ALA A 403 11.08 29.77 10.00
CA ALA A 403 11.82 31.04 10.20
C ALA A 403 11.35 32.13 9.24
N ASP A 404 11.10 31.80 7.97
CA ASP A 404 10.61 32.75 6.96
C ASP A 404 9.18 33.26 7.24
N ALA A 405 8.38 32.53 8.02
CA ALA A 405 7.01 32.93 8.35
C ALA A 405 6.94 34.01 9.45
N TYR A 406 8.03 34.16 10.18
CA TYR A 406 8.18 35.14 11.26
C TYR A 406 9.21 36.21 10.88
N GLY A 407 9.09 36.83 9.68
CA GLY A 407 10.04 37.79 9.11
C GLY A 407 10.70 38.74 10.12
N GLU A 408 11.90 39.25 9.79
CA GLU A 408 12.76 40.08 10.65
C GLU A 408 12.08 41.33 11.26
N ASP A 409 10.88 41.68 10.84
CA ASP A 409 10.05 42.73 11.41
C ASP A 409 9.07 42.19 12.45
N GLY A 410 9.60 41.96 13.64
CA GLY A 410 8.85 41.55 14.83
C GLY A 410 7.90 42.61 15.38
N ILE A 411 7.07 43.27 14.58
CA ILE A 411 5.93 44.05 15.05
C ILE A 411 4.86 44.06 13.95
N SER A 412 3.89 43.19 14.04
CA SER A 412 2.54 43.50 13.60
C SER A 412 1.57 43.21 14.74
N GLU A 413 1.30 44.25 15.49
CA GLU A 413 0.14 44.38 16.36
C GLU A 413 -1.11 44.11 15.53
N ILE A 414 -1.69 42.92 15.62
CA ILE A 414 -3.14 42.72 15.55
C ILE A 414 -3.41 41.48 16.41
N GLU A 415 -3.72 41.73 17.69
CA GLU A 415 -4.33 40.79 18.60
C GLU A 415 -5.73 40.44 18.09
N SER A 416 -5.90 39.22 17.58
CA SER A 416 -7.21 38.57 17.52
C SER A 416 -7.03 37.10 17.78
N GLU A 417 -7.66 36.60 18.84
CA GLU A 417 -7.63 35.22 19.33
C GLU A 417 -8.07 34.13 18.29
N SER A 418 -8.40 34.51 17.07
CA SER A 418 -8.82 33.58 16.00
C SER A 418 -7.68 33.08 15.10
N HIS A 419 -6.43 33.51 15.29
CA HIS A 419 -5.31 33.24 14.38
C HIS A 419 -4.42 32.04 14.77
N ASP A 420 -4.55 31.45 15.96
CA ASP A 420 -3.68 30.35 16.40
C ASP A 420 -3.92 29.06 15.62
N ALA A 421 -5.15 28.78 15.21
CA ALA A 421 -5.47 27.60 14.39
C ALA A 421 -4.88 27.68 12.95
N GLU A 422 -4.53 28.86 12.46
CA GLU A 422 -3.92 29.04 11.14
C GLU A 422 -2.40 28.79 11.14
N ARG A 423 -1.75 28.82 12.32
CA ARG A 423 -0.30 28.66 12.48
C ARG A 423 0.14 27.21 12.60
N ILE A 424 -0.77 26.26 12.90
CA ILE A 424 -0.46 24.84 13.08
C ILE A 424 0.14 24.26 11.79
N VAL A 425 1.32 23.66 11.90
CA VAL A 425 2.02 23.03 10.78
C VAL A 425 1.91 21.52 10.89
N LEU A 426 1.36 20.87 9.86
CA LEU A 426 1.20 19.42 9.77
C LEU A 426 0.50 18.81 11.01
N GLY A 427 -0.52 19.48 11.55
CA GLY A 427 -1.25 19.03 12.75
C GLY A 427 -2.03 17.74 12.56
N SER A 428 -2.33 17.33 11.32
CA SER A 428 -3.01 16.07 11.01
C SER A 428 -2.05 14.92 10.71
N LEU A 429 -0.73 15.16 10.67
CA LEU A 429 0.25 14.17 10.25
C LEU A 429 0.39 13.08 11.30
N GLU A 430 0.16 11.83 10.88
CA GLU A 430 0.27 10.63 11.71
C GLU A 430 1.54 9.83 11.42
N TYR A 431 1.99 9.83 10.16
CA TYR A 431 3.13 9.02 9.69
C TYR A 431 4.08 9.87 8.83
N LEU A 432 5.37 9.87 9.20
CA LEU A 432 6.42 10.56 8.44
C LEU A 432 7.57 9.59 8.15
N TYR A 433 7.82 9.35 6.85
CA TYR A 433 8.86 8.48 6.36
C TYR A 433 9.85 9.26 5.50
N ILE A 434 11.13 9.19 5.81
CA ILE A 434 12.19 9.95 5.15
C ILE A 434 13.32 8.99 4.76
N TYR A 435 13.60 8.89 3.44
CA TYR A 435 14.53 7.89 2.91
C TYR A 435 15.57 8.50 1.98
N TYR A 436 16.85 8.12 2.15
CA TYR A 436 17.95 8.41 1.22
C TYR A 436 18.14 9.91 0.93
N MET A 437 18.11 10.74 1.97
CA MET A 437 18.18 12.19 1.87
C MET A 437 19.62 12.67 2.08
N LYS A 438 20.38 12.88 0.99
CA LYS A 438 21.81 13.20 1.07
C LYS A 438 22.15 14.52 1.77
N SER A 439 21.30 15.54 1.63
CA SER A 439 21.55 16.90 2.12
C SER A 439 20.74 17.27 3.36
N LEU A 440 19.90 16.38 3.86
CA LEU A 440 19.04 16.65 5.01
C LEU A 440 19.86 16.84 6.28
N ARG A 441 19.72 18.01 6.94
CA ARG A 441 20.46 18.40 8.15
C ARG A 441 19.58 18.39 9.40
N SER A 442 18.31 18.77 9.26
CA SER A 442 17.34 18.89 10.35
C SER A 442 15.93 18.51 9.90
N ILE A 443 15.09 18.11 10.84
CA ILE A 443 13.65 17.88 10.60
C ILE A 443 12.90 19.21 10.65
N TRP A 444 13.28 20.09 11.58
CA TRP A 444 12.61 21.35 11.82
C TRP A 444 13.61 22.47 12.06
N GLU A 445 13.37 23.63 11.47
CA GLU A 445 14.08 24.89 11.75
C GLU A 445 13.08 26.01 12.00
N GLY A 446 13.47 26.94 12.91
CA GLY A 446 12.62 28.05 13.37
C GLY A 446 11.69 27.65 14.52
N PRO A 447 10.86 28.59 15.00
CA PRO A 447 9.95 28.34 16.12
C PRO A 447 8.90 27.26 15.80
N VAL A 448 8.56 26.43 16.77
CA VAL A 448 7.57 25.35 16.62
C VAL A 448 6.22 25.83 17.14
N PRO A 449 5.22 26.10 16.28
CA PRO A 449 3.88 26.47 16.73
C PRO A 449 3.25 25.34 17.56
N GLN A 450 2.51 25.70 18.58
CA GLN A 450 1.81 24.75 19.42
C GLN A 450 0.87 23.84 18.60
N ASN A 451 0.78 22.57 18.96
CA ASN A 451 0.03 21.53 18.25
C ASN A 451 0.54 21.16 16.84
N SER A 452 1.72 21.66 16.42
CA SER A 452 2.36 21.18 15.19
C SER A 452 2.88 19.76 15.41
N LEU A 453 2.65 18.84 14.47
CA LEU A 453 3.00 17.41 14.54
C LEU A 453 2.44 16.66 15.77
N ASN A 454 1.45 17.20 16.48
CA ASN A 454 0.96 16.61 17.72
C ASN A 454 0.27 15.26 17.56
N LEU A 455 -0.19 14.91 16.34
CA LEU A 455 -0.79 13.61 16.01
C LEU A 455 0.22 12.62 15.41
N LEU A 456 1.51 12.98 15.31
CA LEU A 456 2.53 12.11 14.72
C LEU A 456 2.71 10.85 15.59
N LYS A 457 2.44 9.69 15.00
CA LYS A 457 2.52 8.36 15.64
C LYS A 457 3.81 7.62 15.28
N SER A 458 4.28 7.77 14.04
CA SER A 458 5.48 7.07 13.57
C SER A 458 6.39 8.01 12.80
N LEU A 459 7.68 7.98 13.15
CA LEU A 459 8.76 8.66 12.43
C LEU A 459 9.80 7.62 12.02
N THR A 460 10.06 7.54 10.71
CA THR A 460 11.10 6.68 10.15
C THR A 460 12.10 7.52 9.35
N LEU A 461 13.37 7.36 9.68
CA LEU A 461 14.51 8.01 9.01
C LEU A 461 15.48 6.93 8.54
N ARG A 462 15.82 6.92 7.24
CA ARG A 462 16.76 5.93 6.70
C ARG A 462 17.73 6.59 5.74
N THR A 463 19.02 6.32 5.94
CA THR A 463 20.12 6.81 5.09
C THR A 463 20.09 8.32 4.88
N CYS A 464 20.20 9.06 6.00
CA CYS A 464 20.31 10.51 6.02
C CYS A 464 21.67 10.93 6.57
N PRO A 465 22.77 10.90 5.76
CA PRO A 465 24.14 11.00 6.25
C PRO A 465 24.51 12.35 6.85
N GLN A 466 23.84 13.43 6.49
CA GLN A 466 24.12 14.78 7.04
C GLN A 466 23.18 15.17 8.18
N LEU A 467 22.20 14.35 8.52
CA LEU A 467 21.27 14.63 9.60
C LEU A 467 21.99 14.59 10.95
N THR A 468 22.00 15.71 11.65
CA THR A 468 22.69 15.84 12.94
C THR A 468 21.75 15.87 14.14
N THR A 469 20.52 16.37 13.93
CA THR A 469 19.53 16.57 14.98
C THR A 469 18.17 16.09 14.51
N ILE A 470 17.51 15.24 15.29
CA ILE A 470 16.13 14.80 15.02
C ILE A 470 15.16 15.70 15.77
N PHE A 471 15.34 15.83 17.09
CA PHE A 471 14.45 16.56 17.95
C PHE A 471 15.14 17.75 18.63
N THR A 472 14.58 18.93 18.47
CA THR A 472 14.83 20.09 19.34
C THR A 472 13.91 20.02 20.55
N GLN A 473 14.16 20.82 21.60
CA GLN A 473 13.32 20.84 22.79
C GLN A 473 11.88 21.27 22.43
N GLU A 474 11.73 22.34 21.68
CA GLU A 474 10.42 22.86 21.25
C GLU A 474 9.61 21.83 20.45
N LEU A 475 10.30 21.01 19.63
CA LEU A 475 9.65 19.95 18.88
C LEU A 475 9.20 18.80 19.80
N LEU A 476 10.01 18.45 20.80
CA LEU A 476 9.66 17.41 21.78
C LEU A 476 8.38 17.71 22.55
N ASP A 477 8.14 18.97 22.89
CA ASP A 477 6.94 19.41 23.62
C ASP A 477 5.65 19.18 22.80
N ASN A 478 5.77 19.10 21.48
CA ASN A 478 4.65 18.87 20.55
C ASN A 478 4.43 17.38 20.22
N LEU A 479 5.43 16.50 20.38
CA LEU A 479 5.36 15.09 19.95
C LEU A 479 4.69 14.18 20.97
N CYS A 480 3.51 14.57 21.45
CA CYS A 480 2.80 13.84 22.49
C CYS A 480 2.22 12.47 22.03
N SER A 481 1.96 12.29 20.73
CA SER A 481 1.35 11.09 20.17
C SER A 481 2.35 10.10 19.59
N LEU A 482 3.66 10.40 19.59
CA LEU A 482 4.67 9.54 18.96
C LEU A 482 4.75 8.19 19.66
N GLU A 483 4.51 7.11 18.92
CA GLU A 483 4.51 5.73 19.40
C GLU A 483 5.71 4.93 18.89
N GLU A 484 6.22 5.25 17.69
CA GLU A 484 7.31 4.52 17.06
C GLU A 484 8.34 5.46 16.45
N LEU A 485 9.62 5.19 16.75
CA LEU A 485 10.77 5.87 16.17
C LEU A 485 11.72 4.83 15.56
N LYS A 486 11.94 4.92 14.24
CA LYS A 486 12.92 4.12 13.52
C LYS A 486 13.97 5.03 12.89
N VAL A 487 15.26 4.78 13.19
CA VAL A 487 16.37 5.50 12.59
C VAL A 487 17.42 4.50 12.12
N GLU A 488 17.75 4.55 10.84
CA GLU A 488 18.68 3.63 10.21
C GLU A 488 19.68 4.37 9.34
N ASP A 489 20.96 4.02 9.44
CA ASP A 489 22.05 4.55 8.61
C ASP A 489 22.09 6.10 8.56
N CYS A 490 22.10 6.71 9.75
CA CYS A 490 22.25 8.15 9.95
C CYS A 490 23.51 8.44 10.79
N PRO A 491 24.73 8.31 10.21
CA PRO A 491 25.99 8.29 10.94
C PRO A 491 26.36 9.62 11.62
N SER A 492 25.81 10.75 11.20
CA SER A 492 26.12 12.07 11.78
C SER A 492 25.34 12.36 13.07
N ILE A 493 24.35 11.56 13.40
CA ILE A 493 23.57 11.72 14.63
C ILE A 493 24.38 11.21 15.81
N LYS A 494 24.67 12.11 16.76
CA LYS A 494 25.37 11.77 18.01
C LYS A 494 24.39 11.51 19.16
N SER A 495 23.22 12.13 19.12
CA SER A 495 22.13 11.94 20.06
C SER A 495 20.80 12.15 19.34
N ILE A 496 19.78 11.38 19.72
CA ILE A 496 18.42 11.52 19.16
C ILE A 496 17.82 12.86 19.57
N VAL A 497 18.07 13.26 20.83
CA VAL A 497 17.65 14.52 21.41
C VAL A 497 18.88 15.41 21.60
N SER A 498 18.89 16.55 20.98
CA SER A 498 19.95 17.55 21.11
C SER A 498 19.42 18.80 21.83
N CYS A 499 19.42 18.77 23.15
CA CYS A 499 18.98 19.91 23.97
C CYS A 499 19.99 20.21 25.05
N LYS A 500 20.32 21.49 25.21
CA LYS A 500 20.93 22.01 26.44
C LYS A 500 19.80 22.40 27.38
N ILE A 501 19.24 21.45 28.09
CA ILE A 501 18.11 21.70 28.99
C ILE A 501 18.62 22.29 30.32
N PRO A 502 18.05 23.41 30.80
CA PRO A 502 18.26 23.90 32.16
C PRO A 502 17.89 22.85 33.20
N ALA A 503 18.61 22.84 34.30
CA ALA A 503 18.44 21.83 35.37
C ALA A 503 17.00 21.72 35.89
N GLU A 504 16.20 22.78 35.74
CA GLU A 504 14.81 22.91 36.20
C GLU A 504 13.83 22.01 35.44
N HIS A 505 14.12 21.63 34.18
CA HIS A 505 13.23 20.78 33.34
C HIS A 505 13.62 19.31 33.31
N ARG A 506 14.62 18.88 34.09
CA ARG A 506 15.09 17.49 34.11
C ARG A 506 14.08 16.48 34.71
N THR A 507 13.02 16.96 35.37
CA THR A 507 11.97 16.13 35.97
C THR A 507 10.80 15.81 35.02
N SER A 508 10.75 16.47 33.86
CA SER A 508 9.69 16.24 32.86
C SER A 508 10.03 15.07 31.97
N TYR A 509 9.02 14.23 31.71
CA TYR A 509 9.14 13.13 30.75
C TYR A 509 8.76 13.63 29.35
N PHE A 510 9.65 13.41 28.37
CA PHE A 510 9.38 13.68 26.96
C PHE A 510 8.94 12.40 26.23
N LEU A 511 8.25 12.55 25.11
CA LEU A 511 7.72 11.45 24.30
C LEU A 511 6.88 10.46 25.11
N PRO A 512 5.81 10.91 25.78
CA PRO A 512 5.08 10.15 26.79
C PRO A 512 4.40 8.88 26.29
N ASN A 513 4.17 8.77 24.97
CA ASN A 513 3.50 7.63 24.36
C ASN A 513 4.42 6.78 23.47
N LEU A 514 5.73 7.05 23.47
CA LEU A 514 6.70 6.28 22.66
C LEU A 514 6.86 4.87 23.22
N LYS A 515 6.49 3.87 22.40
CA LYS A 515 6.48 2.44 22.75
C LYS A 515 7.63 1.68 22.11
N LYS A 516 8.09 2.13 20.93
CA LYS A 516 9.09 1.41 20.14
C LYS A 516 10.19 2.33 19.64
N ILE A 517 11.44 1.94 19.89
CA ILE A 517 12.64 2.58 19.33
C ILE A 517 13.46 1.54 18.58
N SER A 518 13.83 1.83 17.34
CA SER A 518 14.73 1.01 16.52
C SER A 518 15.85 1.88 15.97
N LEU A 519 17.10 1.57 16.30
CA LEU A 519 18.31 2.32 15.93
C LEU A 519 19.31 1.36 15.31
N HIS A 520 19.41 1.39 13.98
CA HIS A 520 20.26 0.48 13.23
C HIS A 520 21.32 1.25 12.43
N TYR A 521 22.55 0.72 12.38
CA TYR A 521 23.68 1.31 11.64
C TYR A 521 23.98 2.77 12.04
N MET A 522 23.85 3.08 13.34
CA MET A 522 24.04 4.42 13.89
C MET A 522 25.49 4.59 14.38
N LEU A 523 26.45 4.70 13.44
CA LEU A 523 27.88 4.69 13.75
C LEU A 523 28.35 5.81 14.68
N GLY A 524 27.71 6.98 14.60
CA GLY A 524 28.05 8.16 15.40
C GLY A 524 27.28 8.32 16.71
N LEU A 525 26.29 7.44 16.98
CA LEU A 525 25.41 7.58 18.11
C LEU A 525 26.10 7.26 19.44
N VAL A 526 26.18 8.25 20.32
CA VAL A 526 26.83 8.15 21.64
C VAL A 526 25.79 8.01 22.75
N SER A 527 24.64 8.68 22.62
CA SER A 527 23.57 8.73 23.62
C SER A 527 22.22 8.83 22.91
N ILE A 528 21.14 8.42 23.55
CA ILE A 528 19.80 8.63 22.97
C ILE A 528 19.23 9.97 23.40
N SER A 529 19.26 10.27 24.69
CA SER A 529 18.55 11.43 25.24
C SER A 529 19.46 12.48 25.88
N SER A 530 20.77 12.27 25.82
CA SER A 530 21.76 13.17 26.48
C SER A 530 21.44 13.45 27.96
N GLY A 531 20.89 12.45 28.69
CA GLY A 531 20.58 12.50 30.11
C GLY A 531 19.17 13.01 30.44
N LEU A 532 18.29 13.10 29.45
CA LEU A 532 16.87 13.40 29.68
C LEU A 532 16.06 12.13 29.93
N HIS A 533 14.99 12.26 30.70
CA HIS A 533 14.02 11.19 30.86
C HIS A 533 13.05 11.18 29.69
N ILE A 534 13.12 10.14 28.83
CA ILE A 534 12.25 9.97 27.67
C ILE A 534 11.49 8.64 27.73
N ALA A 535 10.41 8.58 26.98
CA ALA A 535 9.66 7.34 26.70
C ALA A 535 9.29 6.51 27.92
N PRO A 536 8.52 7.04 28.88
CA PRO A 536 8.14 6.31 30.10
C PRO A 536 7.32 5.04 29.86
N LYS A 537 6.74 4.89 28.66
CA LYS A 537 5.94 3.74 28.22
C LYS A 537 6.66 2.87 27.20
N LEU A 538 8.00 2.91 27.14
CA LEU A 538 8.75 2.13 26.15
C LEU A 538 8.59 0.63 26.43
N GLU A 539 8.14 -0.10 25.41
CA GLU A 539 7.93 -1.53 25.44
C GLU A 539 9.00 -2.31 24.65
N TRP A 540 9.53 -1.70 23.60
CA TRP A 540 10.40 -2.39 22.67
C TRP A 540 11.55 -1.51 22.20
N LEU A 541 12.74 -2.12 22.23
CA LEU A 541 14.01 -1.46 21.91
C LEU A 541 14.82 -2.35 20.97
N SER A 542 15.35 -1.78 19.89
CA SER A 542 16.20 -2.52 18.96
C SER A 542 17.44 -1.73 18.58
N PHE A 543 18.59 -2.38 18.68
CA PHE A 543 19.91 -1.85 18.28
C PHE A 543 20.63 -2.83 17.38
N TYR A 544 21.21 -2.31 16.30
CA TYR A 544 22.09 -3.09 15.45
C TYR A 544 23.16 -2.20 14.87
N ASN A 545 24.44 -2.62 14.99
CA ASN A 545 25.61 -1.90 14.51
C ASN A 545 25.65 -0.41 14.97
N CYS A 546 25.63 -0.22 16.31
CA CYS A 546 25.75 1.07 16.98
C CYS A 546 27.01 1.10 17.87
N PRO A 547 28.22 1.08 17.30
CA PRO A 547 29.47 0.82 18.03
C PRO A 547 29.86 1.91 19.02
N SER A 548 29.41 3.15 18.81
CA SER A 548 29.72 4.29 19.69
C SER A 548 28.76 4.41 20.89
N LEU A 549 27.71 3.62 20.91
CA LEU A 549 26.72 3.60 21.99
C LEU A 549 27.24 2.71 23.14
N SER A 550 27.93 3.32 24.09
CA SER A 550 28.62 2.61 25.19
C SER A 550 27.82 2.58 26.49
N ASN A 551 26.83 3.44 26.67
CA ASN A 551 26.06 3.51 27.89
C ASN A 551 24.61 3.03 27.64
N PRO A 552 24.13 2.02 28.40
CA PRO A 552 22.79 1.53 28.20
C PRO A 552 21.78 2.59 28.58
N LEU A 553 20.85 2.81 27.68
CA LEU A 553 19.66 3.63 27.80
C LEU A 553 18.85 3.48 29.07
N ILE A 554 19.02 2.42 29.79
CA ILE A 554 18.14 1.99 30.88
C ILE A 554 18.16 2.97 32.04
N ASN A 555 19.22 3.78 32.16
CA ASN A 555 19.25 4.88 33.11
C ASN A 555 18.51 6.14 32.59
N GLU A 556 18.34 6.26 31.27
CA GLU A 556 17.66 7.38 30.61
C GLU A 556 16.19 7.06 30.28
N VAL A 557 15.87 5.76 30.11
CA VAL A 557 14.53 5.25 29.86
C VAL A 557 13.94 4.72 31.18
N SER A 558 13.04 5.48 31.77
CA SER A 558 12.38 5.14 33.02
C SER A 558 11.19 4.18 32.84
N SER A 559 11.25 3.26 31.87
CA SER A 559 10.11 2.40 31.58
C SER A 559 10.11 1.14 32.44
N HIS A 560 9.03 0.96 33.19
CA HIS A 560 8.71 -0.32 33.85
C HIS A 560 7.99 -1.30 32.88
N ASP A 561 7.66 -0.84 31.65
CA ASP A 561 6.87 -1.59 30.66
C ASP A 561 7.74 -2.26 29.60
N LEU A 562 9.07 -2.21 29.74
CA LEU A 562 10.00 -2.75 28.75
C LEU A 562 9.87 -4.28 28.67
N LYS A 563 9.40 -4.77 27.51
CA LYS A 563 9.09 -6.19 27.26
C LYS A 563 10.15 -6.89 26.43
N LYS A 564 10.89 -6.14 25.60
CA LYS A 564 11.82 -6.73 24.66
C LYS A 564 12.95 -5.78 24.29
N ILE A 565 14.17 -6.31 24.33
CA ILE A 565 15.38 -5.66 23.80
C ILE A 565 15.95 -6.56 22.72
N LYS A 566 16.07 -6.04 21.47
CA LYS A 566 16.78 -6.72 20.39
C LYS A 566 18.14 -6.07 20.17
N GLY A 567 19.20 -6.88 20.01
CA GLY A 567 20.52 -6.35 19.74
C GLY A 567 21.54 -7.41 19.40
N GLU A 568 22.75 -6.98 18.99
CA GLU A 568 23.88 -7.89 18.81
C GLU A 568 24.36 -8.42 20.17
N ARG A 569 24.61 -9.71 20.27
CA ARG A 569 25.07 -10.34 21.52
C ARG A 569 26.41 -9.74 21.99
N SER A 570 27.34 -9.52 21.06
CA SER A 570 28.65 -8.90 21.34
C SER A 570 28.53 -7.48 21.90
N TRP A 571 27.59 -6.68 21.37
CA TRP A 571 27.30 -5.35 21.88
C TRP A 571 26.68 -5.44 23.28
N TRP A 572 25.69 -6.32 23.50
CA TRP A 572 25.02 -6.51 24.80
C TRP A 572 25.99 -6.91 25.91
N GLU A 573 26.94 -7.78 25.62
CA GLU A 573 27.95 -8.25 26.55
C GLU A 573 29.02 -7.18 26.86
N ALA A 574 29.30 -6.28 25.91
CA ALA A 574 30.28 -5.20 26.04
C ALA A 574 29.74 -3.96 26.81
N LEU A 575 28.45 -3.89 27.11
CA LEU A 575 27.87 -2.75 27.84
C LEU A 575 28.40 -2.63 29.27
N GLU A 576 28.87 -1.43 29.63
CA GLU A 576 29.33 -1.12 30.99
C GLU A 576 28.15 -0.69 31.88
N TRP A 577 27.98 -1.35 33.01
CA TRP A 577 26.90 -1.09 33.96
C TRP A 577 27.46 -0.53 35.27
N SER A 578 27.09 0.69 35.64
CA SER A 578 27.60 1.38 36.83
C SER A 578 27.32 0.63 38.15
N ASN A 579 26.19 -0.11 38.21
CA ASN A 579 25.73 -0.83 39.42
C ASN A 579 25.49 -2.34 39.18
N GLY A 580 26.11 -2.91 38.14
CA GLY A 580 25.79 -4.26 37.64
C GLY A 580 24.50 -4.29 36.79
N ARG A 581 24.44 -5.25 35.87
CA ARG A 581 23.28 -5.45 35.01
C ARG A 581 22.14 -6.09 35.77
N PRO A 582 20.92 -5.52 35.77
CA PRO A 582 19.75 -6.15 36.39
C PRO A 582 19.40 -7.47 35.67
N ASP A 583 19.16 -8.54 36.43
CA ASP A 583 18.90 -9.90 35.91
C ASP A 583 17.69 -9.95 34.97
N TYR A 584 16.63 -9.20 35.24
CA TYR A 584 15.41 -9.17 34.39
C TYR A 584 15.65 -8.70 32.97
N LEU A 585 16.74 -7.96 32.72
CA LEU A 585 17.05 -7.47 31.37
C LEU A 585 17.58 -8.57 30.47
N ASP A 586 18.25 -9.57 31.03
CA ASP A 586 18.71 -10.74 30.26
C ASP A 586 17.54 -11.63 29.84
N GLU A 587 16.44 -11.64 30.60
CA GLU A 587 15.21 -12.37 30.25
C GLU A 587 14.47 -11.77 29.04
N ILE A 588 14.52 -10.45 28.87
CA ILE A 588 13.86 -9.74 27.76
C ILE A 588 14.77 -9.47 26.57
N PHE A 589 16.07 -9.82 26.67
CA PHE A 589 17.03 -9.65 25.58
C PHE A 589 16.90 -10.76 24.55
N VAL A 590 16.77 -10.38 23.28
CA VAL A 590 16.70 -11.28 22.13
C VAL A 590 17.79 -10.90 21.15
N PRO A 591 18.75 -11.79 20.86
CA PRO A 591 19.77 -11.53 19.84
C PRO A 591 19.13 -11.26 18.48
N ILE A 592 19.69 -10.32 17.74
CA ILE A 592 19.34 -10.10 16.33
C ILE A 592 20.17 -11.08 15.50
N ASP A 593 19.51 -11.88 14.68
CA ASP A 593 20.14 -12.65 13.62
C ASP A 593 20.31 -11.79 12.36
N ILE A 594 21.34 -12.09 11.55
CA ILE A 594 21.70 -11.34 10.33
C ILE A 594 20.50 -11.22 9.34
N TRP A 595 19.51 -12.10 9.48
CA TRP A 595 18.31 -12.15 8.62
C TRP A 595 17.14 -11.29 9.12
N ASP A 596 17.27 -10.67 10.29
CA ASP A 596 16.24 -9.83 10.92
C ASP A 596 16.39 -8.32 10.60
N CYS A 597 17.40 -7.95 9.81
CA CYS A 597 17.78 -6.55 9.50
C CYS A 597 17.40 -6.13 8.09
#